data_cddd0bb0c1a6730bf705de71be2b4964
#
_entry.id   cddd0bb0c1a6730bf705de71be2b4964
#
_cell.length_a   1.000
_cell.length_b   1.000
_cell.length_c   1.000
_cell.angle_alpha   90.00
_cell.angle_beta   90.00
_cell.angle_gamma   90.00
#
_symmetry.space_group_name_H-M   'P 1'
#
loop_
_entity.id
_entity.type
_entity.pdbx_description
1 polymer ?
#
loop_
_entity_poly.entity_id
_entity_poly.type
_entity_poly.pdbx_seq_one_letter_code
_entity_poly.pdbx_strand_id
1 'polypeptide(L)' 'MEFITYEQEGFVGVLTINRPKALNALNSQVLDELNETIDSIDINETRALILTGAGDKSFVA' A
#
# COMPACT_ATOMS: atom_id res chain seq x y z
N MET A 1 -9.57 5.05 0.31
CA MET A 1 -8.81 5.09 -0.95
C MET A 1 -9.24 3.94 -1.84
N GLU A 2 -9.07 4.09 -3.14
CA GLU A 2 -9.57 3.11 -4.08
C GLU A 2 -8.61 1.95 -4.32
N PHE A 3 -7.31 2.25 -4.43
CA PHE A 3 -6.30 1.25 -4.82
C PHE A 3 -5.32 0.90 -3.73
N ILE A 4 -5.36 1.59 -2.61
CA ILE A 4 -4.43 1.36 -1.50
C ILE A 4 -5.22 1.03 -0.25
N THR A 5 -4.81 -0.03 0.45
CA THR A 5 -5.33 -0.33 1.78
C THR A 5 -4.17 -0.34 2.76
N TYR A 6 -4.44 0.04 4.00
CA TYR A 6 -3.44 0.08 5.04
C TYR A 6 -3.97 -0.54 6.32
N GLU A 7 -3.20 -1.42 6.92
CA GLU A 7 -3.51 -2.02 8.20
C GLU A 7 -2.32 -1.90 9.13
N GLN A 8 -2.60 -1.63 10.39
CA GLN A 8 -1.57 -1.57 11.43
C GLN A 8 -1.70 -2.81 12.32
N GLU A 9 -0.62 -3.57 12.44
CA GLU A 9 -0.54 -4.73 13.32
C GLU A 9 0.61 -4.55 14.30
N GLY A 10 0.29 -4.14 15.54
CA GLY A 10 1.32 -3.78 16.50
C GLY A 10 2.16 -2.63 15.98
N PHE A 11 3.46 -2.84 15.82
CA PHE A 11 4.39 -1.85 15.28
C PHE A 11 4.67 -2.04 13.78
N VAL A 12 3.90 -2.89 13.11
CA VAL A 12 4.09 -3.19 11.68
C VAL A 12 2.92 -2.61 10.89
N GLY A 13 3.23 -1.77 9.91
CA GLY A 13 2.25 -1.29 8.94
C GLY A 13 2.25 -2.19 7.71
N VAL A 14 1.07 -2.55 7.22
CA VAL A 14 0.92 -3.34 5.99
C VAL A 14 0.15 -2.51 4.98
N LEU A 15 0.83 -2.12 3.92
CA LEU A 15 0.26 -1.33 2.84
C LEU A 15 0.10 -2.23 1.61
N THR A 16 -1.12 -2.33 1.11
CA THR A 16 -1.46 -3.22 0.00
C THR A 16 -1.90 -2.40 -1.21
N ILE A 17 -1.29 -2.67 -2.36
CA ILE A 17 -1.71 -2.13 -3.65
C ILE A 17 -2.73 -3.09 -4.24
N ASN A 18 -3.93 -2.61 -4.53
CA ASN A 18 -5.04 -3.43 -4.99
C ASN A 18 -5.52 -2.98 -6.37
N ARG A 19 -4.77 -3.37 -7.40
CA ARG A 19 -5.15 -3.19 -8.82
C ARG A 19 -4.95 -4.48 -9.59
N PRO A 20 -5.61 -5.58 -9.19
CA PRO A 20 -5.34 -6.90 -9.80
C PRO A 20 -5.66 -6.95 -11.30
N LYS A 21 -6.62 -6.16 -11.76
CA LYS A 21 -6.95 -6.12 -13.20
C LYS A 21 -5.84 -5.54 -14.06
N ALA A 22 -4.96 -4.75 -13.48
CA ALA A 22 -3.82 -4.13 -14.15
C ALA A 22 -2.51 -4.68 -13.58
N LEU A 23 -2.54 -5.85 -12.94
CA LEU A 23 -1.40 -6.48 -12.29
C LEU A 23 -0.73 -5.54 -11.28
N ASN A 24 -1.57 -4.74 -10.57
CA ASN A 24 -1.12 -3.75 -9.61
C ASN A 24 -0.20 -2.68 -10.23
N ALA A 25 -0.39 -2.37 -11.51
CA ALA A 25 0.40 -1.34 -12.19
C ALA A 25 0.23 0.02 -11.53
N LEU A 26 1.33 0.74 -11.38
CA LEU A 26 1.31 2.08 -10.82
C LEU A 26 0.88 3.10 -11.88
N ASN A 27 -0.01 4.01 -11.47
CA ASN A 27 -0.37 5.17 -12.25
C ASN A 27 -0.43 6.38 -11.32
N SER A 28 -0.78 7.56 -11.83
CA SER A 28 -0.77 8.76 -11.00
C SER A 28 -1.74 8.66 -9.82
N GLN A 29 -2.90 8.05 -9.99
CA GLN A 29 -3.86 7.89 -8.89
C GLN A 29 -3.31 6.97 -7.79
N VAL A 30 -2.69 5.85 -8.16
CA VAL A 30 -2.10 4.93 -7.18
C VAL A 30 -0.95 5.61 -6.46
N LEU A 31 -0.11 6.36 -7.18
CA LEU A 31 1.00 7.08 -6.56
C LEU A 31 0.52 8.17 -5.60
N ASP A 32 -0.55 8.89 -5.95
CA ASP A 32 -1.14 9.89 -5.07
C ASP A 32 -1.69 9.23 -3.78
N GLU A 33 -2.41 8.12 -3.91
CA GLU A 33 -2.93 7.38 -2.76
C GLU A 33 -1.79 6.83 -1.90
N LEU A 34 -0.73 6.34 -2.52
CA LEU A 34 0.45 5.84 -1.82
C LEU A 34 1.09 6.95 -0.99
N ASN A 35 1.29 8.12 -1.59
CA ASN A 35 1.87 9.27 -0.90
C ASN A 35 1.00 9.69 0.29
N GLU A 36 -0.31 9.81 0.11
CA GLU A 36 -1.23 10.17 1.18
C GLU A 36 -1.19 9.15 2.31
N THR A 37 -1.16 7.86 1.98
CA THR A 37 -1.11 6.80 2.97
C THR A 37 0.19 6.87 3.77
N ILE A 38 1.32 7.01 3.10
CA ILE A 38 2.63 7.09 3.76
C ILE A 38 2.70 8.31 4.67
N ASP A 39 2.19 9.45 4.21
CA ASP A 39 2.18 10.67 5.02
C ASP A 39 1.30 10.54 6.27
N SER A 40 0.29 9.67 6.24
CA SER A 40 -0.60 9.45 7.38
C SER A 40 -0.03 8.47 8.42
N ILE A 41 1.04 7.74 8.10
CA ILE A 41 1.62 6.74 8.99
C ILE A 41 2.35 7.44 10.16
N ASP A 42 2.04 7.00 11.38
CA ASP A 42 2.72 7.51 12.57
C ASP A 42 4.04 6.75 12.75
N ILE A 43 5.15 7.42 12.48
CA ILE A 43 6.48 6.83 12.60
C ILE A 43 6.86 6.47 14.03
N ASN A 44 6.18 7.04 15.02
CA ASN A 44 6.43 6.69 16.42
C ASN A 44 5.80 5.36 16.79
N GLU A 45 4.79 4.93 16.05
CA GLU A 45 4.08 3.68 16.30
C GLU A 45 4.34 2.62 15.24
N THR A 46 5.04 2.97 14.15
CA THR A 46 5.31 2.04 13.05
C THR A 46 6.81 1.86 12.89
N ARG A 47 7.30 0.68 13.24
CA ARG A 47 8.73 0.34 13.19
C ARG A 47 9.12 -0.39 11.93
N ALA A 48 8.15 -0.98 11.24
CA ALA A 48 8.37 -1.68 9.98
C ALA A 48 7.16 -1.45 9.08
N LEU A 49 7.42 -1.38 7.79
CA LEU A 49 6.38 -1.21 6.78
C LEU A 49 6.52 -2.33 5.76
N ILE A 50 5.44 -3.09 5.58
CA ILE A 50 5.36 -4.11 4.54
C ILE A 50 4.58 -3.52 3.38
N LEU A 51 5.16 -3.58 2.20
CA LEU A 51 4.51 -3.16 0.97
C LEU A 51 4.25 -4.39 0.12
N THR A 52 2.99 -4.63 -0.21
CA THR A 52 2.59 -5.84 -0.94
C THR A 52 1.52 -5.52 -1.97
N GLY A 53 1.30 -6.44 -2.91
CA GLY A 53 0.25 -6.33 -3.92
C GLY A 53 -0.87 -7.33 -3.65
N ALA A 54 -2.11 -6.92 -3.89
CA ALA A 54 -3.25 -7.82 -3.81
C ALA A 54 -3.24 -8.80 -4.98
N GLY A 55 -3.76 -10.00 -4.74
CA GLY A 55 -3.77 -11.06 -5.75
C GLY A 55 -2.50 -11.90 -5.69
N ASP A 56 -2.40 -12.87 -6.60
CA ASP A 56 -1.33 -13.86 -6.62
C ASP A 56 -0.47 -13.80 -7.87
N LYS A 57 -0.70 -12.85 -8.77
CA LYS A 57 -0.01 -12.79 -10.06
C LYS A 57 1.09 -11.74 -10.12
N SER A 58 0.93 -10.64 -9.41
CA SER A 58 1.88 -9.54 -9.50
C SER A 58 1.84 -8.69 -8.24
N PHE A 59 3.00 -8.29 -7.79
CA PHE A 59 3.11 -7.26 -6.76
C PHE A 59 2.83 -5.89 -7.39
N VAL A 60 3.66 -5.51 -8.36
CA VAL A 60 3.53 -4.26 -9.12
C VAL A 60 3.94 -4.56 -10.56
N ALA A 61 3.18 -4.05 -11.50
CA ALA A 61 3.55 -4.16 -12.91
C ALA A 61 4.20 -2.89 -13.41
#